data_6e8d3b6c1fd976c03620ff6175aacaf5
#
_entry.id   6e8d3b6c1fd976c03620ff6175aacaf5
#
_cell.length_a   1.000
_cell.length_b   1.000
_cell.length_c   1.000
_cell.angle_alpha   90.00
_cell.angle_beta   90.00
_cell.angle_gamma   90.00
#
_symmetry.space_group_name_H-M   'P 1'
#
loop_
_entity.id
_entity.type
_entity.pdbx_description
1 polymer ?
#
loop_
_entity_poly.entity_id
_entity_poly.type
_entity_poly.pdbx_seq_one_letter_code
_entity_poly.pdbx_strand_id
1 'polypeptide(L)'
;MKILFMGTPDFALFSLKALVEYSRANESVEICGVITQPDKPKGRGYTLLPPPVKVFALESGLPVYQPETLKDEAFAELLTALSPDLIAVVAYGKILPKSVIDFPKYGCINVHGSLLPEYRGAAPMQRAIIDGKKKTGITIMYMAEGLDTGDMLLRRELEIGENDNFECIHDGL
;
A
#
# COMPACT_ATOMS: atom_id res chain seq x y z
N MET A 1 15.85 -5.18 -10.24
CA MET A 1 14.82 -4.13 -10.05
C MET A 1 14.62 -3.90 -8.56
N LYS A 2 14.84 -2.67 -8.10
CA LYS A 2 14.66 -2.29 -6.70
C LYS A 2 13.24 -1.78 -6.46
N ILE A 3 12.54 -2.37 -5.51
CA ILE A 3 11.17 -1.98 -5.15
C ILE A 3 11.16 -1.43 -3.73
N LEU A 4 10.63 -0.21 -3.57
CA LEU A 4 10.31 0.36 -2.28
C LEU A 4 8.82 0.11 -1.99
N PHE A 5 8.52 -0.53 -0.86
CA PHE A 5 7.13 -0.76 -0.46
C PHE A 5 6.67 0.30 0.54
N MET A 6 5.48 0.84 0.33
CA MET A 6 4.87 1.81 1.25
C MET A 6 3.47 1.32 1.67
N GLY A 7 3.30 0.96 2.93
CA GLY A 7 2.04 0.45 3.44
C GLY A 7 1.98 0.48 4.96
N THR A 8 0.77 0.40 5.56
CA THR A 8 0.64 0.55 7.01
C THR A 8 -0.22 -0.53 7.65
N PRO A 9 -1.52 -0.71 7.30
CA PRO A 9 -2.43 -1.64 7.96
C PRO A 9 -2.24 -3.10 7.50
N ASP A 10 -3.02 -3.98 8.07
CA ASP A 10 -3.10 -5.41 7.75
C ASP A 10 -3.43 -5.68 6.28
N PHE A 11 -4.32 -4.90 5.68
CA PHE A 11 -4.60 -5.00 4.24
C PHE A 11 -3.34 -4.93 3.37
N ALA A 12 -2.37 -4.10 3.75
CA ALA A 12 -1.10 -4.00 3.01
C ALA A 12 -0.19 -5.22 3.18
N LEU A 13 -0.42 -6.07 4.20
CA LEU A 13 0.40 -7.27 4.42
C LEU A 13 0.28 -8.29 3.30
N PHE A 14 -0.90 -8.46 2.72
CA PHE A 14 -1.11 -9.44 1.64
C PHE A 14 -0.17 -9.13 0.46
N SER A 15 -0.13 -7.88 0.04
CA SER A 15 0.74 -7.43 -1.04
C SER A 15 2.23 -7.53 -0.67
N LEU A 16 2.61 -7.15 0.57
CA LEU A 16 4.01 -7.24 1.00
C LEU A 16 4.48 -8.70 1.10
N LYS A 17 3.65 -9.60 1.63
CA LYS A 17 3.97 -11.03 1.70
C LYS A 17 4.20 -11.61 0.30
N ALA A 18 3.27 -11.36 -0.62
CA ALA A 18 3.41 -11.82 -2.01
C ALA A 18 4.69 -11.26 -2.68
N LEU A 19 5.02 -9.98 -2.42
CA LEU A 19 6.22 -9.35 -2.95
C LEU A 19 7.50 -9.97 -2.34
N VAL A 20 7.51 -10.28 -1.04
CA VAL A 20 8.63 -10.96 -0.36
C VAL A 20 8.83 -12.36 -0.92
N GLU A 21 7.77 -13.14 -1.09
CA GLU A 21 7.84 -14.47 -1.71
C GLU A 21 8.39 -14.40 -3.14
N TYR A 22 7.89 -13.45 -3.91
CA TYR A 22 8.35 -13.23 -5.28
C TYR A 22 9.82 -12.84 -5.34
N SER A 23 10.28 -11.93 -4.48
CA SER A 23 11.67 -11.48 -4.44
C SER A 23 12.64 -12.60 -4.02
N ARG A 24 12.20 -13.48 -3.12
CA ARG A 24 13.01 -14.66 -2.73
C ARG A 24 13.15 -15.69 -3.85
N ALA A 25 12.16 -15.78 -4.71
CA ALA A 25 12.18 -16.68 -5.87
C ALA A 25 12.86 -16.06 -7.11
N ASN A 26 13.12 -14.76 -7.11
CA ASN A 26 13.63 -14.02 -8.26
C ASN A 26 14.74 -13.05 -7.86
N GLU A 27 15.99 -13.44 -8.06
CA GLU A 27 17.18 -12.64 -7.73
C GLU A 27 17.23 -11.26 -8.46
N SER A 28 16.48 -11.10 -9.55
CA SER A 28 16.37 -9.83 -10.27
C SER A 28 15.51 -8.78 -9.57
N VAL A 29 14.81 -9.14 -8.49
CA VAL A 29 13.93 -8.25 -7.72
C VAL A 29 14.40 -8.17 -6.27
N GLU A 30 14.62 -6.95 -5.81
CA GLU A 30 15.05 -6.61 -4.44
C GLU A 30 14.02 -5.67 -3.81
N ILE A 31 13.59 -5.96 -2.58
CA ILE A 31 12.84 -5.00 -1.76
C ILE A 31 13.87 -4.14 -1.02
N CYS A 32 14.15 -2.95 -1.52
CA CYS A 32 15.19 -2.07 -0.97
C CYS A 32 14.77 -1.38 0.34
N GLY A 33 13.49 -1.43 0.70
CA GLY A 33 13.00 -0.89 1.96
C GLY A 33 11.48 -0.97 2.07
N VAL A 34 11.01 -0.81 3.30
CA VAL A 34 9.58 -0.74 3.64
C VAL A 34 9.33 0.54 4.42
N ILE A 35 8.40 1.37 3.94
CA ILE A 35 7.97 2.60 4.62
C ILE A 35 6.59 2.38 5.21
N THR A 36 6.46 2.69 6.51
CA THR A 36 5.17 2.67 7.22
C THR A 36 4.92 4.01 7.87
N GLN A 37 3.68 4.25 8.31
CA GLN A 37 3.43 5.33 9.26
C GLN A 37 4.12 5.03 10.60
N PRO A 38 4.46 6.08 11.39
CA PRO A 38 4.97 5.92 12.74
C PRO A 38 4.07 5.05 13.62
N ASP A 39 4.66 4.45 14.65
CA ASP A 39 3.94 3.71 15.67
C ASP A 39 2.91 4.62 16.33
N LYS A 40 1.69 4.13 16.55
CA LYS A 40 0.59 4.93 17.12
C LYS A 40 0.14 4.35 18.45
N PRO A 41 -0.27 5.21 19.40
CA PRO A 41 -0.93 4.75 20.61
C PRO A 41 -2.21 3.98 20.28
N LYS A 42 -2.40 2.79 20.86
CA LYS A 42 -3.62 1.99 20.70
C LYS A 42 -4.10 1.49 22.08
N GLY A 43 -5.41 1.43 22.23
CA GLY A 43 -6.06 0.95 23.45
C GLY A 43 -6.03 1.92 24.63
N ARG A 44 -6.62 1.51 25.78
CA ARG A 44 -6.81 2.33 26.98
C ARG A 44 -5.52 2.71 27.71
N GLY A 45 -4.38 2.09 27.40
CA GLY A 45 -3.08 2.34 28.03
C GLY A 45 -2.14 3.21 27.21
N TYR A 46 -2.56 3.75 26.05
CA TYR A 46 -1.70 4.51 25.14
C TYR A 46 -0.37 3.82 24.78
N THR A 47 -0.34 2.50 24.82
CA THR A 47 0.84 1.73 24.42
C THR A 47 1.10 1.93 22.93
N LEU A 48 2.32 2.33 22.57
CA LEU A 48 2.72 2.44 21.17
C LEU A 48 2.76 1.05 20.56
N LEU A 49 1.93 0.84 19.54
CA LEU A 49 1.92 -0.41 18.78
C LEU A 49 2.45 -0.16 17.37
N PRO A 50 3.38 -1.01 16.92
CA PRO A 50 3.90 -0.94 15.56
C PRO A 50 2.80 -1.31 14.55
N PRO A 51 2.81 -0.70 13.35
CA PRO A 51 1.96 -1.14 12.26
C PRO A 51 2.21 -2.61 11.89
N PRO A 52 1.18 -3.37 11.47
CA PRO A 52 1.33 -4.75 11.03
C PRO A 52 2.41 -4.94 9.97
N VAL A 53 2.49 -4.03 9.00
CA VAL A 53 3.51 -4.03 7.95
C VAL A 53 4.92 -3.91 8.53
N LYS A 54 5.14 -3.07 9.55
CA LYS A 54 6.45 -2.94 10.23
C LYS A 54 6.87 -4.26 10.88
N VAL A 55 5.96 -4.88 11.63
CA VAL A 55 6.24 -6.15 12.31
C VAL A 55 6.70 -7.20 11.30
N PHE A 56 5.91 -7.43 10.27
CA PHE A 56 6.23 -8.42 9.24
C PHE A 56 7.50 -8.11 8.47
N ALA A 57 7.74 -6.83 8.15
CA ALA A 57 8.96 -6.43 7.44
C ALA A 57 10.22 -6.72 8.25
N LEU A 58 10.22 -6.41 9.57
CA LEU A 58 11.33 -6.70 10.48
C LEU A 58 11.56 -8.21 10.63
N GLU A 59 10.49 -9.00 10.79
CA GLU A 59 10.56 -10.47 10.85
C GLU A 59 11.11 -11.07 9.54
N SER A 60 10.86 -10.40 8.42
CA SER A 60 11.37 -10.79 7.09
C SER A 60 12.79 -10.31 6.81
N GLY A 61 13.44 -9.58 7.74
CA GLY A 61 14.79 -9.04 7.58
C GLY A 61 14.87 -7.81 6.65
N LEU A 62 13.75 -7.14 6.39
CA LEU A 62 13.68 -5.95 5.53
C LEU A 62 13.96 -4.68 6.32
N PRO A 63 14.67 -3.69 5.74
CA PRO A 63 14.84 -2.39 6.36
C PRO A 63 13.51 -1.63 6.41
N VAL A 64 13.20 -1.05 7.59
CA VAL A 64 11.94 -0.33 7.84
C VAL A 64 12.24 1.13 8.17
N TYR A 65 11.51 2.03 7.54
CA TYR A 65 11.60 3.48 7.74
C TYR A 65 10.22 4.05 8.09
N GLN A 66 10.19 5.00 9.03
CA GLN A 66 8.96 5.62 9.51
C GLN A 66 9.07 7.16 9.47
N PRO A 67 9.12 7.78 8.28
CA PRO A 67 9.23 9.22 8.16
C PRO A 67 7.96 9.92 8.67
N GLU A 68 8.14 10.98 9.44
CA GLU A 68 7.02 11.82 9.88
C GLU A 68 6.41 12.60 8.72
N THR A 69 7.23 13.00 7.77
CA THR A 69 6.82 13.68 6.54
C THR A 69 7.54 13.11 5.32
N LEU A 70 6.95 13.28 4.14
CA LEU A 70 7.52 12.90 2.85
C LEU A 70 8.03 14.13 2.08
N LYS A 71 8.09 15.31 2.73
CA LYS A 71 8.36 16.59 2.06
C LYS A 71 9.67 17.23 2.49
N ASP A 72 10.34 16.67 3.50
CA ASP A 72 11.60 17.19 4.00
C ASP A 72 12.83 16.64 3.25
N GLU A 73 13.96 17.27 3.51
CA GLU A 73 15.24 16.90 2.91
C GLU A 73 15.68 15.49 3.34
N ALA A 74 15.45 15.13 4.61
CA ALA A 74 15.82 13.82 5.15
C ALA A 74 15.13 12.68 4.39
N PHE A 75 13.85 12.87 4.02
CA PHE A 75 13.15 11.88 3.20
C PHE A 75 13.67 11.85 1.76
N ALA A 76 13.99 13.00 1.18
CA ALA A 76 14.57 13.06 -0.17
C ALA A 76 15.96 12.38 -0.22
N GLU A 77 16.80 12.56 0.79
CA GLU A 77 18.07 11.86 0.95
C GLU A 77 17.89 10.34 1.09
N LEU A 78 16.93 9.91 1.93
CA LEU A 78 16.59 8.50 2.08
C LEU A 78 16.15 7.88 0.75
N LEU A 79 15.27 8.55 0.03
CA LEU A 79 14.76 8.09 -1.26
C LEU A 79 15.88 7.97 -2.29
N THR A 80 16.82 8.94 -2.29
CA THR A 80 18.00 8.93 -3.14
C THR A 80 18.93 7.77 -2.79
N ALA A 81 19.18 7.53 -1.50
CA ALA A 81 20.03 6.44 -1.04
C ALA A 81 19.46 5.05 -1.39
N LEU A 82 18.15 4.87 -1.24
CA LEU A 82 17.47 3.63 -1.61
C LEU A 82 17.41 3.44 -3.13
N SER A 83 17.30 4.53 -3.88
CA SER A 83 17.24 4.56 -5.34
C SER A 83 16.30 3.49 -5.93
N PRO A 84 14.99 3.50 -5.57
CA PRO A 84 14.04 2.51 -6.07
C PRO A 84 13.76 2.70 -7.56
N ASP A 85 13.62 1.59 -8.28
CA ASP A 85 13.13 1.58 -9.66
C ASP A 85 11.61 1.73 -9.73
N LEU A 86 10.90 1.24 -8.68
CA LEU A 86 9.44 1.25 -8.54
C LEU A 86 9.06 1.49 -7.07
N ILE A 87 8.01 2.24 -6.82
CA ILE A 87 7.38 2.33 -5.50
C ILE A 87 6.01 1.64 -5.55
N ALA A 88 5.80 0.65 -4.69
CA ALA A 88 4.51 -0.02 -4.52
C ALA A 88 3.81 0.52 -3.26
N VAL A 89 2.65 1.14 -3.43
CA VAL A 89 1.88 1.77 -2.37
C VAL A 89 0.62 0.97 -2.09
N VAL A 90 0.38 0.62 -0.83
CA VAL A 90 -0.83 -0.09 -0.41
C VAL A 90 -1.30 0.47 0.93
N ALA A 91 -2.42 1.18 0.92
CA ALA A 91 -3.02 1.75 2.13
C ALA A 91 -2.00 2.45 3.05
N TYR A 92 -1.08 3.24 2.49
CA TYR A 92 -0.05 3.94 3.26
C TYR A 92 -0.62 4.99 4.21
N GLY A 93 -1.70 5.67 3.80
CA GLY A 93 -2.44 6.62 4.63
C GLY A 93 -1.88 8.04 4.66
N LYS A 94 -0.97 8.40 3.77
CA LYS A 94 -0.52 9.78 3.50
C LYS A 94 -0.54 10.03 2.00
N ILE A 95 -0.80 11.28 1.62
CA ILE A 95 -0.68 11.73 0.23
C ILE A 95 0.80 11.83 -0.13
N LEU A 96 1.19 11.20 -1.23
CA LEU A 96 2.54 11.28 -1.76
C LEU A 96 2.71 12.60 -2.53
N PRO A 97 3.75 13.38 -2.25
CA PRO A 97 4.06 14.56 -3.05
C PRO A 97 4.53 14.15 -4.46
N LYS A 98 4.35 15.05 -5.43
CA LYS A 98 4.74 14.80 -6.83
C LYS A 98 6.21 14.41 -6.97
N SER A 99 7.08 15.01 -6.19
CA SER A 99 8.51 14.68 -6.15
C SER A 99 8.81 13.22 -5.80
N VAL A 100 7.92 12.56 -5.04
CA VAL A 100 8.03 11.14 -4.70
C VAL A 100 7.40 10.27 -5.79
N ILE A 101 6.26 10.70 -6.34
CA ILE A 101 5.55 9.96 -7.41
C ILE A 101 6.42 9.86 -8.67
N ASP A 102 7.09 10.93 -9.04
CA ASP A 102 7.90 11.01 -10.26
C ASP A 102 9.35 10.52 -10.07
N PHE A 103 9.76 10.17 -8.83
CA PHE A 103 11.13 9.81 -8.54
C PHE A 103 11.57 8.49 -9.19
N PRO A 104 10.82 7.37 -9.04
CA PRO A 104 11.29 6.10 -9.54
C PRO A 104 11.11 5.99 -11.07
N LYS A 105 12.08 5.33 -11.70
CA LYS A 105 12.09 5.11 -13.16
C LYS A 105 10.78 4.54 -13.72
N TYR A 106 10.17 3.62 -12.97
CA TYR A 106 8.92 2.95 -13.36
C TYR A 106 7.69 3.53 -12.63
N GLY A 107 7.84 4.69 -11.97
CA GLY A 107 6.76 5.39 -11.28
C GLY A 107 6.34 4.73 -9.97
N CYS A 108 5.22 5.21 -9.46
CA CYS A 108 4.55 4.67 -8.28
C CYS A 108 3.28 3.95 -8.69
N ILE A 109 3.05 2.75 -8.18
CA ILE A 109 1.80 2.02 -8.35
C ILE A 109 1.06 1.96 -7.02
N ASN A 110 -0.27 1.97 -7.08
CA ASN A 110 -1.14 1.83 -5.91
C ASN A 110 -2.06 0.63 -6.06
N VAL A 111 -2.22 -0.13 -4.98
CA VAL A 111 -3.23 -1.20 -4.88
C VAL A 111 -4.45 -0.60 -4.19
N HIS A 112 -5.49 -0.34 -4.98
CA HIS A 112 -6.72 0.28 -4.52
C HIS A 112 -7.83 -0.76 -4.36
N GLY A 113 -8.53 -0.74 -3.21
CA GLY A 113 -9.54 -1.72 -2.83
C GLY A 113 -10.92 -1.47 -3.46
N SER A 114 -10.98 -1.14 -4.74
CA SER A 114 -12.22 -1.08 -5.53
C SER A 114 -11.98 -1.39 -7.00
N LEU A 115 -13.07 -1.57 -7.73
CA LEU A 115 -13.07 -1.61 -9.19
C LEU A 115 -13.17 -0.17 -9.74
N LEU A 116 -12.03 0.50 -9.87
CA LEU A 116 -12.00 1.85 -10.43
C LEU A 116 -12.67 1.90 -11.81
N PRO A 117 -13.36 3.01 -12.15
CA PRO A 117 -13.36 4.32 -11.49
C PRO A 117 -14.33 4.44 -10.32
N GLU A 118 -15.03 3.38 -9.92
CA GLU A 118 -15.93 3.42 -8.76
C GLU A 118 -15.12 3.50 -7.45
N TYR A 119 -15.67 4.24 -6.48
CA TYR A 119 -15.11 4.35 -5.11
C TYR A 119 -13.68 4.85 -5.05
N ARG A 120 -13.34 5.87 -5.83
CA ARG A 120 -12.10 6.63 -5.61
C ARG A 120 -12.06 7.17 -4.18
N GLY A 121 -10.86 7.27 -3.63
CA GLY A 121 -10.65 7.82 -2.30
C GLY A 121 -10.80 6.82 -1.17
N ALA A 122 -11.25 7.33 -0.02
CA ALA A 122 -11.26 6.57 1.24
C ALA A 122 -12.40 5.55 1.34
N ALA A 123 -12.12 4.44 2.06
CA ALA A 123 -13.08 3.42 2.45
C ALA A 123 -13.85 2.77 1.27
N PRO A 124 -13.18 2.37 0.18
CA PRO A 124 -13.84 1.83 -1.00
C PRO A 124 -14.61 0.54 -0.72
N MET A 125 -14.07 -0.37 0.07
CA MET A 125 -14.70 -1.64 0.43
C MET A 125 -15.99 -1.42 1.22
N GLN A 126 -15.94 -0.55 2.25
CA GLN A 126 -17.10 -0.23 3.08
C GLN A 126 -18.21 0.41 2.24
N ARG A 127 -17.86 1.31 1.33
CA ARG A 127 -18.83 1.95 0.43
C ARG A 127 -19.48 0.95 -0.51
N ALA A 128 -18.73 0.02 -1.08
CA ALA A 128 -19.28 -1.02 -1.94
C ALA A 128 -20.34 -1.88 -1.21
N ILE A 129 -20.09 -2.21 0.06
CA ILE A 129 -21.04 -2.97 0.90
C ILE A 129 -22.28 -2.12 1.23
N ILE A 130 -22.09 -0.88 1.69
CA ILE A 130 -23.19 0.04 2.06
C ILE A 130 -24.12 0.29 0.86
N ASP A 131 -23.54 0.44 -0.33
CA ASP A 131 -24.29 0.66 -1.57
C ASP A 131 -24.94 -0.63 -2.14
N GLY A 132 -24.77 -1.77 -1.44
CA GLY A 132 -25.37 -3.05 -1.85
C GLY A 132 -24.82 -3.58 -3.17
N LYS A 133 -23.57 -3.28 -3.49
CA LYS A 133 -22.92 -3.82 -4.70
C LYS A 133 -22.85 -5.33 -4.64
N LYS A 134 -22.97 -5.97 -5.80
CA LYS A 134 -22.81 -7.43 -5.94
C LYS A 134 -21.38 -7.84 -6.25
N LYS A 135 -20.52 -6.87 -6.61
CA LYS A 135 -19.11 -7.07 -6.89
C LYS A 135 -18.30 -5.89 -6.39
N THR A 136 -17.10 -6.19 -5.96
CA THR A 136 -16.01 -5.25 -5.70
C THR A 136 -14.72 -5.82 -6.28
N GLY A 137 -13.57 -5.32 -5.89
CA GLY A 137 -12.30 -5.88 -6.36
C GLY A 137 -11.10 -5.01 -6.00
N ILE A 138 -10.00 -5.35 -6.60
CA ILE A 138 -8.75 -4.60 -6.54
C ILE A 138 -8.46 -3.99 -7.91
N THR A 139 -7.98 -2.75 -7.89
CA THR A 139 -7.36 -2.11 -9.06
C THR A 139 -5.92 -1.75 -8.73
N ILE A 140 -4.98 -2.25 -9.51
CA ILE A 140 -3.60 -1.77 -9.50
C ILE A 140 -3.51 -0.67 -10.56
N MET A 141 -3.00 0.48 -10.16
CA MET A 141 -2.95 1.67 -11.01
C MET A 141 -1.67 2.46 -10.80
N TYR A 142 -1.26 3.26 -11.76
CA TYR A 142 -0.25 4.29 -11.54
C TYR A 142 -0.80 5.39 -10.64
N MET A 143 0.06 5.92 -9.78
CA MET A 143 -0.28 7.12 -9.02
C MET A 143 -0.11 8.37 -9.88
N ALA A 144 -1.03 9.32 -9.72
CA ALA A 144 -1.01 10.64 -10.35
C ALA A 144 -1.33 11.71 -9.29
N GLU A 145 -1.27 12.99 -9.65
CA GLU A 145 -1.59 14.09 -8.72
C GLU A 145 -3.04 14.07 -8.21
N GLY A 146 -3.97 13.52 -9.00
CA GLY A 146 -5.37 13.35 -8.58
C GLY A 146 -5.57 12.11 -7.74
N LEU A 147 -6.58 12.15 -6.87
CA LEU A 147 -6.93 11.02 -6.01
C LEU A 147 -7.47 9.86 -6.85
N ASP A 148 -6.71 8.77 -6.91
CA ASP A 148 -7.00 7.54 -7.65
C ASP A 148 -7.43 7.80 -9.12
N THR A 149 -6.67 8.66 -9.82
CA THR A 149 -6.94 9.08 -11.20
C THR A 149 -5.95 8.59 -12.24
N GLY A 150 -4.88 7.90 -11.82
CA GLY A 150 -3.86 7.41 -12.74
C GLY A 150 -4.35 6.24 -13.60
N ASP A 151 -3.52 5.84 -14.55
CA ASP A 151 -3.83 4.76 -15.48
C ASP A 151 -3.93 3.41 -14.77
N MET A 152 -5.01 2.69 -15.04
CA MET A 152 -5.24 1.36 -14.48
C MET A 152 -4.40 0.31 -15.21
N LEU A 153 -3.66 -0.50 -14.45
CA LEU A 153 -2.79 -1.55 -14.97
C LEU A 153 -3.48 -2.92 -14.94
N LEU A 154 -4.14 -3.23 -13.82
CA LEU A 154 -4.78 -4.53 -13.59
C LEU A 154 -6.00 -4.37 -12.70
N ARG A 155 -7.03 -5.18 -12.95
CA ARG A 155 -8.20 -5.30 -12.06
C ARG A 155 -8.51 -6.76 -11.80
N ARG A 156 -8.93 -7.06 -10.58
CA ARG A 156 -9.46 -8.36 -10.20
C ARG A 156 -10.77 -8.17 -9.46
N GLU A 157 -11.80 -8.86 -9.90
CA GLU A 157 -13.13 -8.83 -9.29
C GLU A 157 -13.24 -9.83 -8.13
N LEU A 158 -14.05 -9.46 -7.15
CA LEU A 158 -14.53 -10.29 -6.05
C LEU A 158 -16.06 -10.13 -5.97
N GLU A 159 -16.79 -11.22 -5.90
CA GLU A 159 -18.23 -11.20 -5.66
C GLU A 159 -18.53 -10.89 -4.20
N ILE A 160 -19.57 -10.14 -3.93
CA ILE A 160 -20.08 -9.81 -2.60
C ILE A 160 -21.33 -10.65 -2.37
N GLY A 161 -21.24 -11.62 -1.46
CA GLY A 161 -22.38 -12.44 -1.04
C GLY A 161 -23.39 -11.66 -0.20
N GLU A 162 -24.61 -12.17 -0.09
CA GLU A 162 -25.69 -11.50 0.63
C GLU A 162 -25.41 -11.25 2.12
N ASN A 163 -24.58 -12.09 2.74
CA ASN A 163 -24.22 -12.01 4.15
C ASN A 163 -22.77 -11.56 4.39
N ASP A 164 -22.07 -11.16 3.33
CA ASP A 164 -20.68 -10.71 3.49
C ASP A 164 -20.62 -9.37 4.20
N ASN A 165 -19.76 -9.32 5.20
CA ASN A 165 -19.41 -8.11 5.91
C ASN A 165 -18.08 -7.54 5.42
N PHE A 166 -17.61 -6.46 6.05
CA PHE A 166 -16.33 -5.85 5.71
C PHE A 166 -15.15 -6.82 5.84
N GLU A 167 -15.14 -7.67 6.87
CA GLU A 167 -14.05 -8.62 7.11
C GLU A 167 -13.95 -9.66 5.97
N CYS A 168 -15.10 -10.19 5.52
CA CYS A 168 -15.14 -11.11 4.38
C CYS A 168 -14.54 -10.49 3.10
N ILE A 169 -14.90 -9.24 2.84
CA ILE A 169 -14.38 -8.52 1.65
C ILE A 169 -12.91 -8.15 1.81
N HIS A 170 -12.51 -7.68 2.99
CA HIS A 170 -11.12 -7.33 3.29
C HIS A 170 -10.18 -8.54 3.12
N ASP A 171 -10.58 -9.71 3.61
CA ASP A 171 -9.77 -10.93 3.56
C ASP A 171 -9.82 -11.62 2.19
N GLY A 172 -10.88 -11.34 1.40
CA GLY A 172 -11.04 -11.86 0.04
C GLY A 172 -10.28 -11.07 -1.02
N LEU A 173 -9.87 -9.83 -0.72
CA LEU A 173 -9.14 -8.93 -1.62
C LEU A 173 -7.63 -8.98 -1.37
#